data_d6cbe40d02be069f1178717e47f5a4a0
#
_entry.id   d6cbe40d02be069f1178717e47f5a4a0
#
_cell.length_a   1.000
_cell.length_b   1.000
_cell.length_c   1.000
_cell.angle_alpha   90.00
_cell.angle_beta   90.00
_cell.angle_gamma   90.00
#
_symmetry.space_group_name_H-M   'P 1'
#
loop_
_entity.id
_entity.type
_entity.pdbx_description
1 polymer ?
#
loop_
_entity_poly.entity_id
_entity_poly.type
_entity_poly.pdbx_seq_one_letter_code
_entity_poly.pdbx_strand_id
1 'polypeptide(L)'
;MDGRSILDENLKTVERAIIDIKAQSKAPSTIVAYGCDLRRLARILGEINLTFQDLDKHNLVGLLNAVKVNEAGRTLSSGRINGLFSSLNALMKYLEYTDEIEYNAIPMFRERYLTSYKRKQSTGIPRQCPTNEQVKSVIDGSPMIRDQAIHMVLAKTGLRNKELRALDVSDVDLVEKCIIAKHTTKRDGLKLPIDDECTVYLDRWLWDRRTFSGANEEGALFLNDRGSRLGRNTLLRIINRDGGRQGLHDPDSDIRQLDRRYTPHVYRHWMTTTLRESGCSERVIRYIRGDAEGSSADRYDHLRWETVQREYLAAMPLLIPRP
;
A
#
# COMPACT_ATOMS: atom_id res chain seq x y z
N MET A 1 35.37 -17.73 -14.14
CA MET A 1 35.04 -16.35 -14.62
C MET A 1 35.43 -15.37 -13.53
N ASP A 2 35.90 -14.18 -13.88
CA ASP A 2 36.14 -13.10 -12.92
C ASP A 2 34.76 -12.59 -12.40
N GLY A 3 34.65 -12.22 -11.14
CA GLY A 3 33.38 -11.77 -10.53
C GLY A 3 32.69 -10.59 -11.25
N ARG A 4 33.45 -9.79 -12.03
CA ARG A 4 32.90 -8.78 -12.94
C ARG A 4 32.15 -9.40 -14.11
N SER A 5 32.67 -10.44 -14.70
CA SER A 5 32.03 -11.16 -15.82
C SER A 5 30.72 -11.82 -15.38
N ILE A 6 30.68 -12.39 -14.16
CA ILE A 6 29.48 -12.99 -13.58
C ILE A 6 28.41 -11.94 -13.28
N LEU A 7 28.78 -10.80 -12.74
CA LEU A 7 27.82 -9.71 -12.51
C LEU A 7 27.21 -9.22 -13.81
N ASP A 8 28.00 -9.04 -14.88
CA ASP A 8 27.51 -8.59 -16.19
C ASP A 8 26.54 -9.60 -16.80
N GLU A 9 26.82 -10.90 -16.65
CA GLU A 9 25.94 -11.97 -17.08
C GLU A 9 24.62 -11.96 -16.31
N ASN A 10 24.68 -11.85 -14.98
CA ASN A 10 23.50 -11.75 -14.14
C ASN A 10 22.66 -10.51 -14.50
N LEU A 11 23.26 -9.35 -14.77
CA LEU A 11 22.53 -8.15 -15.16
C LEU A 11 21.83 -8.30 -16.52
N LYS A 12 22.46 -8.96 -17.50
CA LYS A 12 21.82 -9.29 -18.79
C LYS A 12 20.62 -10.22 -18.60
N THR A 13 20.75 -11.21 -17.72
CA THR A 13 19.64 -12.11 -17.37
C THR A 13 18.48 -11.34 -16.72
N VAL A 14 18.77 -10.41 -15.82
CA VAL A 14 17.74 -9.54 -15.22
C VAL A 14 17.03 -8.70 -16.29
N GLU A 15 17.74 -8.13 -17.26
CA GLU A 15 17.14 -7.33 -18.33
C GLU A 15 16.16 -8.14 -19.16
N ARG A 16 16.55 -9.36 -19.59
CA ARG A 16 15.69 -10.28 -20.32
C ARG A 16 14.44 -10.67 -19.51
N ALA A 17 14.61 -11.05 -18.26
CA ALA A 17 13.51 -11.41 -17.37
C ALA A 17 12.54 -10.26 -17.12
N ILE A 18 13.04 -9.01 -17.01
CA ILE A 18 12.18 -7.82 -16.82
C ILE A 18 11.35 -7.53 -18.08
N ILE A 19 11.88 -7.79 -19.29
CA ILE A 19 11.10 -7.67 -20.53
C ILE A 19 9.92 -8.66 -20.52
N ASP A 20 10.17 -9.92 -20.17
CA ASP A 20 9.13 -10.95 -20.03
C ASP A 20 8.09 -10.60 -18.95
N ILE A 21 8.54 -10.17 -17.77
CA ILE A 21 7.67 -9.76 -16.67
C ILE A 21 6.78 -8.55 -17.06
N LYS A 22 7.26 -7.65 -17.90
CA LYS A 22 6.45 -6.55 -18.47
C LYS A 22 5.35 -7.09 -19.38
N ALA A 23 5.66 -8.08 -20.23
CA ALA A 23 4.69 -8.73 -21.12
C ALA A 23 3.55 -9.44 -20.36
N GLN A 24 3.80 -9.87 -19.11
CA GLN A 24 2.78 -10.49 -18.23
C GLN A 24 1.76 -9.49 -17.63
N SER A 25 1.67 -8.27 -18.11
CA SER A 25 0.70 -7.24 -17.66
C SER A 25 0.73 -6.95 -16.16
N LYS A 26 1.88 -7.12 -15.50
CA LYS A 26 2.04 -6.76 -14.08
C LYS A 26 1.99 -5.24 -13.88
N ALA A 27 1.54 -4.81 -12.71
CA ALA A 27 1.50 -3.40 -12.36
C ALA A 27 2.89 -2.74 -12.50
N PRO A 28 3.00 -1.51 -13.07
CA PRO A 28 4.29 -0.83 -13.27
C PRO A 28 5.14 -0.73 -12.00
N SER A 29 4.50 -0.50 -10.84
CA SER A 29 5.19 -0.46 -9.55
C SER A 29 5.80 -1.82 -9.15
N THR A 30 5.18 -2.92 -9.54
CA THR A 30 5.70 -4.28 -9.29
C THR A 30 6.92 -4.54 -10.17
N ILE A 31 6.87 -4.13 -11.44
CA ILE A 31 8.00 -4.27 -12.38
C ILE A 31 9.21 -3.50 -11.88
N VAL A 32 9.02 -2.23 -11.44
CA VAL A 32 10.10 -1.41 -10.87
C VAL A 32 10.68 -2.07 -9.62
N ALA A 33 9.82 -2.57 -8.70
CA ALA A 33 10.27 -3.25 -7.49
C ALA A 33 11.08 -4.51 -7.81
N TYR A 34 10.59 -5.34 -8.75
CA TYR A 34 11.30 -6.54 -9.19
C TYR A 34 12.65 -6.19 -9.80
N GLY A 35 12.72 -5.17 -10.67
CA GLY A 35 13.98 -4.73 -11.26
C GLY A 35 15.01 -4.28 -10.22
N CYS A 36 14.59 -3.54 -9.19
CA CYS A 36 15.47 -3.13 -8.08
C CYS A 36 15.96 -4.36 -7.28
N ASP A 37 15.05 -5.27 -6.96
CA ASP A 37 15.36 -6.47 -6.19
C ASP A 37 16.32 -7.39 -6.93
N LEU A 38 16.06 -7.65 -8.22
CA LEU A 38 16.86 -8.54 -9.05
C LEU A 38 18.27 -7.98 -9.31
N ARG A 39 18.40 -6.66 -9.53
CA ARG A 39 19.75 -6.04 -9.65
C ARG A 39 20.55 -6.14 -8.36
N ARG A 40 19.89 -6.03 -7.20
CA ARG A 40 20.54 -6.27 -5.91
C ARG A 40 21.01 -7.72 -5.78
N LEU A 41 20.14 -8.69 -6.13
CA LEU A 41 20.50 -10.10 -6.11
C LEU A 41 21.63 -10.42 -7.07
N ALA A 42 21.65 -9.81 -8.27
CA ALA A 42 22.73 -9.96 -9.25
C ALA A 42 24.10 -9.56 -8.66
N ARG A 43 24.15 -8.44 -7.89
CA ARG A 43 25.38 -8.03 -7.22
C ARG A 43 25.83 -9.04 -6.16
N ILE A 44 24.89 -9.47 -5.29
CA ILE A 44 25.19 -10.45 -4.24
C ILE A 44 25.68 -11.78 -4.85
N LEU A 45 25.06 -12.22 -5.92
CA LEU A 45 25.47 -13.44 -6.63
C LEU A 45 26.86 -13.27 -7.26
N GLY A 46 27.15 -12.10 -7.85
CA GLY A 46 28.50 -11.79 -8.37
C GLY A 46 29.59 -11.85 -7.29
N GLU A 47 29.29 -11.38 -6.06
CA GLU A 47 30.22 -11.43 -4.92
C GLU A 47 30.53 -12.86 -4.45
N ILE A 48 29.58 -13.79 -4.63
CA ILE A 48 29.75 -15.21 -4.26
C ILE A 48 30.04 -16.10 -5.47
N ASN A 49 30.37 -15.50 -6.62
CA ASN A 49 30.71 -16.17 -7.88
C ASN A 49 29.63 -17.17 -8.38
N LEU A 50 28.36 -16.79 -8.30
CA LEU A 50 27.24 -17.55 -8.84
C LEU A 50 26.45 -16.74 -9.86
N THR A 51 25.95 -17.43 -10.90
CA THR A 51 24.91 -16.90 -11.79
C THR A 51 23.52 -17.25 -11.26
N PHE A 52 22.46 -16.66 -11.85
CA PHE A 52 21.09 -17.08 -11.55
C PHE A 52 20.80 -18.51 -11.97
N GLN A 53 21.45 -18.98 -13.03
CA GLN A 53 21.35 -20.35 -13.55
C GLN A 53 21.96 -21.39 -12.60
N ASP A 54 22.95 -20.99 -11.80
CA ASP A 54 23.58 -21.86 -10.80
C ASP A 54 22.74 -22.06 -9.54
N LEU A 55 21.60 -21.33 -9.39
CA LEU A 55 20.80 -21.39 -8.17
C LEU A 55 20.01 -22.70 -8.07
N ASP A 56 20.42 -23.52 -7.15
CA ASP A 56 19.76 -24.76 -6.78
C ASP A 56 19.42 -24.83 -5.27
N LYS A 57 18.87 -25.97 -4.84
CA LYS A 57 18.50 -26.21 -3.44
C LYS A 57 19.69 -26.15 -2.46
N HIS A 58 20.92 -26.36 -2.94
CA HIS A 58 22.12 -26.45 -2.09
C HIS A 58 22.70 -25.07 -1.78
N ASN A 59 22.71 -24.15 -2.75
CA ASN A 59 23.29 -22.85 -2.60
C ASN A 59 22.30 -21.73 -2.18
N LEU A 60 20.98 -21.97 -2.26
CA LEU A 60 19.94 -21.02 -1.84
C LEU A 60 20.02 -20.63 -0.36
N VAL A 61 20.53 -21.51 0.52
CA VAL A 61 20.73 -21.18 1.96
C VAL A 61 21.88 -20.15 2.10
N GLY A 62 22.94 -20.29 1.30
CA GLY A 62 24.03 -19.33 1.24
C GLY A 62 23.53 -17.96 0.78
N LEU A 63 22.72 -17.91 -0.29
CA LEU A 63 22.08 -16.69 -0.77
C LEU A 63 21.15 -16.08 0.30
N LEU A 64 20.34 -16.88 1.01
CA LEU A 64 19.50 -16.39 2.10
C LEU A 64 20.34 -15.70 3.19
N ASN A 65 21.47 -16.28 3.56
CA ASN A 65 22.36 -15.68 4.56
C ASN A 65 23.00 -14.38 4.04
N ALA A 66 23.41 -14.32 2.79
CA ALA A 66 24.00 -13.13 2.15
C ALA A 66 22.98 -11.96 2.07
N VAL A 67 21.69 -12.25 1.80
CA VAL A 67 20.66 -11.19 1.70
C VAL A 67 20.15 -10.69 3.04
N LYS A 68 20.41 -11.37 4.16
CA LYS A 68 19.90 -10.98 5.49
C LYS A 68 20.36 -9.60 5.93
N VAL A 69 21.51 -9.16 5.49
CA VAL A 69 22.11 -7.87 5.85
C VAL A 69 22.14 -6.98 4.61
N ASN A 70 21.81 -5.71 4.76
CA ASN A 70 21.93 -4.74 3.66
C ASN A 70 23.34 -4.15 3.59
N GLU A 71 23.63 -3.37 2.54
CA GLU A 71 24.92 -2.68 2.32
C GLU A 71 25.33 -1.76 3.50
N ALA A 72 24.39 -1.33 4.33
CA ALA A 72 24.63 -0.54 5.54
C ALA A 72 24.77 -1.39 6.82
N GLY A 73 24.95 -2.71 6.71
CA GLY A 73 25.09 -3.63 7.84
C GLY A 73 23.80 -3.87 8.65
N ARG A 74 22.63 -3.41 8.18
CA ARG A 74 21.36 -3.59 8.90
C ARG A 74 20.65 -4.86 8.47
N THR A 75 20.15 -5.62 9.44
CA THR A 75 19.36 -6.82 9.19
C THR A 75 18.04 -6.50 8.50
N LEU A 76 17.75 -7.18 7.39
CA LEU A 76 16.48 -7.04 6.69
C LEU A 76 15.33 -7.69 7.47
N SER A 77 14.13 -7.10 7.35
CA SER A 77 12.91 -7.72 7.85
C SER A 77 12.55 -8.98 7.06
N SER A 78 11.85 -9.93 7.70
CA SER A 78 11.37 -11.15 7.01
C SER A 78 10.45 -10.83 5.84
N GLY A 79 9.63 -9.78 5.95
CA GLY A 79 8.80 -9.30 4.83
C GLY A 79 9.64 -8.84 3.63
N ARG A 80 10.77 -8.16 3.87
CA ARG A 80 11.68 -7.72 2.81
C ARG A 80 12.41 -8.89 2.16
N ILE A 81 12.87 -9.85 2.97
CA ILE A 81 13.48 -11.09 2.47
C ILE A 81 12.47 -11.87 1.61
N ASN A 82 11.24 -12.05 2.09
CA ASN A 82 10.18 -12.67 1.29
C ASN A 82 9.90 -11.93 -0.02
N GLY A 83 9.99 -10.60 -0.03
CA GLY A 83 9.88 -9.78 -1.24
C GLY A 83 10.99 -10.09 -2.23
N LEU A 84 12.26 -10.11 -1.80
CA LEU A 84 13.41 -10.47 -2.62
C LEU A 84 13.25 -11.85 -3.27
N PHE A 85 12.84 -12.85 -2.48
CA PHE A 85 12.62 -14.22 -2.99
C PHE A 85 11.35 -14.31 -3.87
N SER A 86 10.39 -13.39 -3.74
CA SER A 86 9.27 -13.30 -4.70
C SER A 86 9.73 -12.77 -6.05
N SER A 87 10.60 -11.76 -6.05
CA SER A 87 11.22 -11.23 -7.28
C SER A 87 12.11 -12.27 -7.93
N LEU A 88 12.93 -12.99 -7.14
CA LEU A 88 13.77 -14.09 -7.60
C LEU A 88 12.93 -15.20 -8.23
N ASN A 89 11.83 -15.61 -7.60
CA ASN A 89 10.95 -16.63 -8.16
C ASN A 89 10.36 -16.22 -9.52
N ALA A 90 10.10 -14.93 -9.75
CA ALA A 90 9.63 -14.47 -11.04
C ALA A 90 10.70 -14.61 -12.13
N LEU A 91 11.97 -14.32 -11.80
CA LEU A 91 13.10 -14.52 -12.72
C LEU A 91 13.36 -16.02 -12.97
N MET A 92 13.37 -16.85 -11.90
CA MET A 92 13.61 -18.29 -12.06
C MET A 92 12.52 -18.98 -12.89
N LYS A 93 11.27 -18.53 -12.79
CA LYS A 93 10.19 -18.98 -13.68
C LYS A 93 10.43 -18.61 -15.15
N TYR A 94 11.04 -17.44 -15.41
CA TYR A 94 11.43 -17.07 -16.76
C TYR A 94 12.53 -17.98 -17.29
N LEU A 95 13.59 -18.26 -16.49
CA LEU A 95 14.68 -19.14 -16.86
C LEU A 95 14.20 -20.58 -17.10
N GLU A 96 13.28 -21.09 -16.29
CA GLU A 96 12.64 -22.39 -16.47
C GLU A 96 11.80 -22.42 -17.77
N TYR A 97 11.05 -21.36 -18.06
CA TYR A 97 10.27 -21.23 -19.29
C TYR A 97 11.13 -21.16 -20.57
N THR A 98 12.35 -20.60 -20.47
CA THR A 98 13.31 -20.49 -21.59
C THR A 98 14.29 -21.66 -21.66
N ASP A 99 14.06 -22.73 -20.90
CA ASP A 99 14.93 -23.92 -20.82
C ASP A 99 16.40 -23.61 -20.43
N GLU A 100 16.63 -22.44 -19.77
CA GLU A 100 17.96 -22.07 -19.25
C GLU A 100 18.27 -22.77 -17.90
N ILE A 101 17.24 -23.27 -17.23
CA ILE A 101 17.34 -24.13 -16.05
C ILE A 101 16.31 -25.26 -16.16
N GLU A 102 16.64 -26.42 -15.61
CA GLU A 102 15.74 -27.58 -15.61
C GLU A 102 14.60 -27.44 -14.60
N TYR A 103 14.85 -26.78 -13.47
CA TYR A 103 13.90 -26.72 -12.37
C TYR A 103 14.05 -25.46 -11.48
N ASN A 104 12.92 -24.83 -11.16
CA ASN A 104 12.87 -23.70 -10.24
C ASN A 104 12.74 -24.17 -8.78
N ALA A 105 13.82 -24.15 -8.02
CA ALA A 105 13.85 -24.57 -6.61
C ALA A 105 13.21 -23.56 -5.63
N ILE A 106 12.91 -22.32 -6.05
CA ILE A 106 12.44 -21.25 -5.16
C ILE A 106 11.13 -21.56 -4.45
N PRO A 107 10.07 -22.12 -5.08
CA PRO A 107 8.82 -22.41 -4.37
C PRO A 107 9.03 -23.32 -3.15
N MET A 108 9.71 -24.47 -3.32
CA MET A 108 10.02 -25.40 -2.23
C MET A 108 10.91 -24.76 -1.16
N PHE A 109 11.92 -24.00 -1.58
CA PHE A 109 12.79 -23.29 -0.67
C PHE A 109 12.00 -22.29 0.20
N ARG A 110 11.10 -21.53 -0.40
CA ARG A 110 10.25 -20.56 0.33
C ARG A 110 9.34 -21.24 1.33
N GLU A 111 8.74 -22.34 0.96
CA GLU A 111 7.91 -23.14 1.86
C GLU A 111 8.70 -23.61 3.06
N ARG A 112 9.87 -24.20 2.85
CA ARG A 112 10.71 -24.78 3.89
C ARG A 112 11.33 -23.73 4.82
N TYR A 113 11.89 -22.64 4.29
CA TYR A 113 12.73 -21.71 5.03
C TYR A 113 12.08 -20.34 5.32
N LEU A 114 11.15 -19.88 4.49
CA LEU A 114 10.59 -18.54 4.62
C LEU A 114 9.20 -18.53 5.25
N THR A 115 8.44 -19.62 5.21
CA THR A 115 7.12 -19.69 5.86
C THR A 115 7.23 -19.68 7.38
N SER A 116 8.17 -20.46 7.94
CA SER A 116 8.47 -20.44 9.38
C SER A 116 9.13 -19.13 9.82
N TYR A 117 9.84 -18.45 8.93
CA TYR A 117 10.44 -17.14 9.18
C TYR A 117 9.37 -16.05 9.37
N LYS A 118 8.25 -16.12 8.62
CA LYS A 118 7.09 -15.22 8.81
C LYS A 118 6.48 -15.33 10.20
N ARG A 119 6.39 -16.54 10.77
CA ARG A 119 5.77 -16.77 12.09
C ARG A 119 6.63 -16.29 13.25
N LYS A 120 7.96 -16.36 13.14
CA LYS A 120 8.90 -16.02 14.23
C LYS A 120 9.21 -14.53 14.36
N GLN A 121 8.98 -13.73 13.32
CA GLN A 121 9.33 -12.30 13.30
C GLN A 121 8.12 -11.35 13.24
N SER A 122 6.93 -11.82 13.49
CA SER A 122 5.86 -10.92 13.92
C SER A 122 6.30 -10.34 15.26
N THR A 123 6.75 -9.11 15.27
CA THR A 123 7.22 -8.43 16.50
C THR A 123 6.10 -8.24 17.53
N GLY A 124 4.88 -8.67 17.19
CA GLY A 124 3.73 -8.51 18.07
C GLY A 124 3.28 -7.06 18.27
N ILE A 125 4.04 -6.08 17.77
CA ILE A 125 3.68 -4.67 17.89
C ILE A 125 2.60 -4.36 16.83
N PRO A 126 1.35 -4.18 17.25
CA PRO A 126 0.28 -3.82 16.32
C PRO A 126 0.53 -2.42 15.76
N ARG A 127 -0.02 -2.15 14.59
CA ARG A 127 -0.11 -0.77 14.10
C ARG A 127 -0.97 0.03 15.07
N GLN A 128 -0.58 1.30 15.33
CA GLN A 128 -1.41 2.16 16.14
C GLN A 128 -2.84 2.25 15.59
N CYS A 129 -3.80 2.27 16.51
CA CYS A 129 -5.19 2.55 16.24
C CYS A 129 -5.57 3.74 17.12
N PRO A 130 -5.59 4.99 16.57
CA PRO A 130 -5.88 6.17 17.35
C PRO A 130 -7.33 6.16 17.86
N THR A 131 -7.60 6.90 18.93
CA THR A 131 -8.98 7.14 19.40
C THR A 131 -9.70 8.13 18.48
N ASN A 132 -11.01 8.25 18.62
CA ASN A 132 -11.81 9.24 17.88
C ASN A 132 -11.31 10.66 18.14
N GLU A 133 -10.98 10.98 19.39
CA GLU A 133 -10.45 12.27 19.82
C GLU A 133 -9.08 12.56 19.17
N GLN A 134 -8.24 11.56 19.05
CA GLN A 134 -6.94 11.69 18.40
C GLN A 134 -7.10 11.92 16.88
N VAL A 135 -8.00 11.19 16.21
CA VAL A 135 -8.30 11.42 14.79
C VAL A 135 -8.86 12.83 14.59
N LYS A 136 -9.81 13.24 15.44
CA LYS A 136 -10.36 14.61 15.45
C LYS A 136 -9.26 15.65 15.61
N SER A 137 -8.36 15.48 16.60
CA SER A 137 -7.27 16.43 16.87
C SER A 137 -6.33 16.59 15.68
N VAL A 138 -6.08 15.53 14.91
CA VAL A 138 -5.27 15.61 13.67
C VAL A 138 -6.00 16.42 12.61
N ILE A 139 -7.30 16.23 12.44
CA ILE A 139 -8.12 16.97 11.46
C ILE A 139 -8.16 18.45 11.82
N ASP A 140 -8.54 18.78 13.05
CA ASP A 140 -8.67 20.16 13.54
C ASP A 140 -7.32 20.89 13.57
N GLY A 141 -6.24 20.17 13.92
CA GLY A 141 -4.89 20.71 13.97
C GLY A 141 -4.23 20.90 12.60
N SER A 142 -4.85 20.46 11.52
CA SER A 142 -4.35 20.67 10.16
C SER A 142 -4.62 22.11 9.71
N PRO A 143 -3.57 22.87 9.29
CA PRO A 143 -3.71 24.31 9.04
C PRO A 143 -4.41 24.65 7.73
N MET A 144 -4.50 23.68 6.79
CA MET A 144 -5.06 23.90 5.46
C MET A 144 -6.37 23.14 5.30
N ILE A 145 -7.39 23.77 4.71
CA ILE A 145 -8.69 23.16 4.38
C ILE A 145 -8.49 21.88 3.53
N ARG A 146 -7.57 21.93 2.56
CA ARG A 146 -7.18 20.74 1.78
C ARG A 146 -6.77 19.58 2.67
N ASP A 147 -5.87 19.83 3.61
CA ASP A 147 -5.28 18.78 4.43
C ASP A 147 -6.33 18.23 5.43
N GLN A 148 -7.21 19.08 5.96
CA GLN A 148 -8.38 18.65 6.75
C GLN A 148 -9.29 17.71 5.95
N ALA A 149 -9.62 18.08 4.71
CA ALA A 149 -10.44 17.25 3.82
C ALA A 149 -9.74 15.92 3.48
N ILE A 150 -8.43 15.92 3.27
CA ILE A 150 -7.64 14.69 3.06
C ILE A 150 -7.78 13.76 4.27
N HIS A 151 -7.57 14.26 5.47
CA HIS A 151 -7.67 13.49 6.70
C HIS A 151 -9.10 12.96 6.90
N MET A 152 -10.11 13.79 6.68
CA MET A 152 -11.51 13.40 6.81
C MET A 152 -11.89 12.30 5.81
N VAL A 153 -11.54 12.44 4.54
CA VAL A 153 -11.80 11.40 3.52
C VAL A 153 -11.10 10.10 3.88
N LEU A 154 -9.83 10.14 4.32
CA LEU A 154 -9.11 8.94 4.75
C LEU A 154 -9.80 8.28 5.96
N ALA A 155 -10.24 9.05 6.94
CA ALA A 155 -10.91 8.55 8.13
C ALA A 155 -12.26 7.88 7.77
N LYS A 156 -13.08 8.54 6.97
CA LYS A 156 -14.43 8.06 6.65
C LYS A 156 -14.46 6.93 5.61
N THR A 157 -13.46 6.83 4.72
CA THR A 157 -13.47 5.83 3.63
C THR A 157 -12.40 4.75 3.75
N GLY A 158 -11.37 4.95 4.56
CA GLY A 158 -10.23 4.06 4.65
C GLY A 158 -9.49 3.82 3.33
N LEU A 159 -9.57 4.75 2.38
CA LEU A 159 -8.91 4.66 1.08
C LEU A 159 -7.39 4.45 1.23
N ARG A 160 -6.83 3.63 0.32
CA ARG A 160 -5.37 3.50 0.24
C ARG A 160 -4.75 4.76 -0.33
N ASN A 161 -3.49 5.06 0.03
CA ASN A 161 -2.75 6.23 -0.50
C ASN A 161 -2.91 6.42 -2.01
N LYS A 162 -2.78 5.34 -2.80
CA LYS A 162 -2.92 5.40 -4.25
C LYS A 162 -4.36 5.72 -4.68
N GLU A 163 -5.33 5.18 -3.99
CA GLU A 163 -6.76 5.37 -4.28
C GLU A 163 -7.17 6.82 -4.02
N LEU A 164 -6.83 7.37 -2.84
CA LEU A 164 -7.10 8.79 -2.52
C LEU A 164 -6.50 9.74 -3.56
N ARG A 165 -5.24 9.52 -3.95
CA ARG A 165 -4.57 10.39 -4.93
C ARG A 165 -5.11 10.24 -6.35
N ALA A 166 -5.76 9.13 -6.66
CA ALA A 166 -6.36 8.89 -7.96
C ALA A 166 -7.74 9.52 -8.12
N LEU A 167 -8.36 10.02 -7.03
CA LEU A 167 -9.66 10.64 -7.07
C LEU A 167 -9.63 11.91 -7.93
N ASP A 168 -10.68 12.05 -8.72
CA ASP A 168 -11.02 13.29 -9.43
C ASP A 168 -12.22 13.98 -8.74
N VAL A 169 -12.44 15.25 -9.07
CA VAL A 169 -13.61 15.99 -8.58
C VAL A 169 -14.90 15.28 -8.97
N SER A 170 -14.97 14.73 -10.18
CA SER A 170 -16.12 13.97 -10.69
C SER A 170 -16.39 12.66 -9.97
N ASP A 171 -15.45 12.16 -9.17
CA ASP A 171 -15.64 10.94 -8.36
C ASP A 171 -16.37 11.22 -7.04
N VAL A 172 -16.68 12.48 -6.73
CA VAL A 172 -17.36 12.91 -5.48
C VAL A 172 -18.77 13.34 -5.78
N ASP A 173 -19.72 12.69 -5.14
CA ASP A 173 -21.13 13.07 -5.16
C ASP A 173 -21.55 13.50 -3.74
N LEU A 174 -21.68 14.81 -3.53
CA LEU A 174 -22.07 15.38 -2.23
C LEU A 174 -23.57 15.21 -1.94
N VAL A 175 -24.39 15.05 -2.98
CA VAL A 175 -25.86 14.86 -2.83
C VAL A 175 -26.13 13.42 -2.40
N GLU A 176 -25.59 12.46 -3.15
CA GLU A 176 -25.69 11.03 -2.82
C GLU A 176 -24.79 10.62 -1.65
N LYS A 177 -23.96 11.53 -1.14
CA LYS A 177 -22.98 11.32 -0.05
C LYS A 177 -22.11 10.10 -0.30
N CYS A 178 -21.42 10.10 -1.43
CA CYS A 178 -20.53 9.00 -1.79
C CYS A 178 -19.29 9.47 -2.54
N ILE A 179 -18.28 8.61 -2.53
CA ILE A 179 -17.07 8.72 -3.35
C ILE A 179 -16.94 7.45 -4.19
N ILE A 180 -16.67 7.61 -5.48
CA ILE A 180 -16.43 6.50 -6.40
C ILE A 180 -14.94 6.23 -6.45
N ALA A 181 -14.48 5.20 -5.74
CA ALA A 181 -13.10 4.74 -5.82
C ALA A 181 -12.86 4.05 -7.17
N LYS A 182 -11.89 4.56 -7.94
CA LYS A 182 -11.58 4.03 -9.28
C LYS A 182 -11.11 2.59 -9.24
N HIS A 183 -11.37 1.87 -10.34
CA HIS A 183 -10.86 0.52 -10.54
C HIS A 183 -9.34 0.49 -10.37
N THR A 184 -8.86 -0.50 -9.64
CA THR A 184 -7.43 -0.82 -9.53
C THR A 184 -7.24 -2.32 -9.68
N THR A 185 -6.01 -2.80 -9.88
CA THR A 185 -5.69 -4.24 -9.92
C THR A 185 -6.11 -5.02 -8.66
N LYS A 186 -6.55 -4.31 -7.61
CA LYS A 186 -6.95 -4.88 -6.30
C LYS A 186 -8.35 -4.47 -5.87
N ARG A 187 -9.08 -3.74 -6.68
CA ARG A 187 -10.42 -3.23 -6.38
C ARG A 187 -11.15 -2.90 -7.68
N ASP A 188 -12.35 -3.40 -7.84
CA ASP A 188 -13.29 -2.91 -8.83
C ASP A 188 -13.80 -1.52 -8.44
N GLY A 189 -14.24 -0.71 -9.42
CA GLY A 189 -14.80 0.61 -9.15
C GLY A 189 -15.89 0.51 -8.08
N LEU A 190 -15.69 1.18 -6.94
CA LEU A 190 -16.51 0.97 -5.76
C LEU A 190 -17.10 2.27 -5.25
N LYS A 191 -18.41 2.30 -5.06
CA LYS A 191 -19.13 3.41 -4.42
C LYS A 191 -18.93 3.31 -2.90
N LEU A 192 -18.31 4.32 -2.30
CA LEU A 192 -18.02 4.40 -0.87
C LEU A 192 -18.93 5.42 -0.20
N PRO A 193 -19.61 5.07 0.90
CA PRO A 193 -20.42 6.03 1.63
C PRO A 193 -19.54 7.02 2.39
N ILE A 194 -20.03 8.25 2.51
CA ILE A 194 -19.52 9.28 3.39
C ILE A 194 -20.66 9.88 4.20
N ASP A 195 -20.33 10.44 5.36
CA ASP A 195 -21.31 11.11 6.22
C ASP A 195 -21.37 12.63 5.99
N ASP A 196 -22.26 13.31 6.73
CA ASP A 196 -22.44 14.76 6.65
C ASP A 196 -21.17 15.52 6.98
N GLU A 197 -20.36 15.03 7.93
CA GLU A 197 -19.10 15.67 8.27
C GLU A 197 -18.14 15.67 7.07
N CYS A 198 -17.95 14.52 6.46
CA CYS A 198 -17.08 14.40 5.29
C CYS A 198 -17.55 15.27 4.14
N THR A 199 -18.88 15.35 3.93
CA THR A 199 -19.50 16.22 2.92
C THR A 199 -19.16 17.68 3.16
N VAL A 200 -19.27 18.18 4.40
CA VAL A 200 -18.93 19.57 4.75
C VAL A 200 -17.44 19.87 4.49
N TYR A 201 -16.53 18.97 4.86
CA TYR A 201 -15.09 19.17 4.60
C TYR A 201 -14.75 19.15 3.11
N LEU A 202 -15.40 18.27 2.35
CA LEU A 202 -15.22 18.21 0.90
C LEU A 202 -15.78 19.44 0.20
N ASP A 203 -16.96 19.92 0.58
CA ASP A 203 -17.56 21.13 0.02
C ASP A 203 -16.66 22.35 0.23
N ARG A 204 -16.21 22.54 1.47
CA ARG A 204 -15.25 23.62 1.81
C ARG A 204 -13.96 23.51 1.01
N TRP A 205 -13.43 22.30 0.84
CA TRP A 205 -12.23 22.10 0.04
C TRP A 205 -12.49 22.36 -1.44
N LEU A 206 -13.59 21.88 -2.01
CA LEU A 206 -13.94 22.13 -3.40
C LEU A 206 -14.12 23.61 -3.72
N TRP A 207 -14.59 24.39 -2.75
CA TRP A 207 -14.63 25.85 -2.86
C TRP A 207 -13.22 26.45 -2.84
N ASP A 208 -12.38 26.11 -1.87
CA ASP A 208 -11.01 26.62 -1.71
C ASP A 208 -10.11 26.18 -2.89
N ARG A 209 -10.31 24.96 -3.41
CA ARG A 209 -9.58 24.40 -4.52
C ARG A 209 -9.57 25.31 -5.76
N ARG A 210 -10.62 26.06 -5.99
CA ARG A 210 -10.75 26.98 -7.14
C ARG A 210 -9.69 28.08 -7.15
N THR A 211 -9.11 28.38 -6.00
CA THR A 211 -8.06 29.39 -5.84
C THR A 211 -6.68 28.87 -6.23
N PHE A 212 -6.51 27.56 -6.38
CA PHE A 212 -5.23 26.94 -6.77
C PHE A 212 -4.96 27.16 -8.26
N SER A 213 -3.72 27.54 -8.59
CA SER A 213 -3.26 27.62 -9.97
C SER A 213 -3.45 26.27 -10.68
N GLY A 214 -3.96 26.28 -11.91
CA GLY A 214 -4.22 25.05 -12.67
C GLY A 214 -5.43 24.23 -12.21
N ALA A 215 -6.20 24.68 -11.21
CA ALA A 215 -7.34 23.93 -10.68
C ALA A 215 -8.42 23.61 -11.71
N ASN A 216 -8.60 24.46 -12.69
CA ASN A 216 -9.60 24.27 -13.76
C ASN A 216 -9.14 23.25 -14.82
N GLU A 217 -7.85 23.08 -14.99
CA GLU A 217 -7.25 22.18 -15.99
C GLU A 217 -7.00 20.78 -15.42
N GLU A 218 -6.69 20.70 -14.11
CA GLU A 218 -6.43 19.45 -13.43
C GLU A 218 -7.72 18.88 -12.81
N GLY A 219 -8.19 17.75 -13.30
CA GLY A 219 -9.38 17.07 -12.78
C GLY A 219 -9.23 16.46 -11.39
N ALA A 220 -8.00 16.38 -10.84
CA ALA A 220 -7.72 15.75 -9.56
C ALA A 220 -8.48 16.39 -8.39
N LEU A 221 -9.04 15.58 -7.51
CA LEU A 221 -9.70 16.06 -6.30
C LEU A 221 -8.72 16.83 -5.40
N PHE A 222 -7.55 16.25 -5.11
CA PHE A 222 -6.54 16.85 -4.25
C PHE A 222 -5.32 17.31 -5.04
N LEU A 223 -4.97 18.57 -4.88
CA LEU A 223 -3.85 19.24 -5.55
C LEU A 223 -2.67 19.43 -4.60
N ASN A 224 -1.47 19.43 -5.15
CA ASN A 224 -0.28 19.93 -4.46
C ASN A 224 -0.22 21.46 -4.54
N ASP A 225 0.78 22.06 -3.89
CA ASP A 225 0.94 23.52 -3.83
C ASP A 225 1.26 24.16 -5.20
N ARG A 226 1.53 23.37 -6.24
CA ARG A 226 1.76 23.80 -7.62
C ARG A 226 0.52 23.61 -8.51
N GLY A 227 -0.62 23.24 -7.93
CA GLY A 227 -1.86 23.03 -8.66
C GLY A 227 -1.96 21.69 -9.42
N SER A 228 -0.97 20.81 -9.32
CA SER A 228 -1.02 19.49 -9.95
C SER A 228 -1.51 18.43 -8.97
N ARG A 229 -1.92 17.26 -9.48
CA ARG A 229 -2.36 16.10 -8.69
C ARG A 229 -1.40 15.78 -7.54
N LEU A 230 -1.95 15.49 -6.37
CA LEU A 230 -1.20 15.20 -5.16
C LEU A 230 -0.28 13.98 -5.32
N GLY A 231 1.01 14.15 -5.12
CA GLY A 231 2.01 13.10 -5.19
C GLY A 231 2.05 12.21 -3.94
N ARG A 232 2.63 10.99 -4.07
CA ARG A 232 2.77 10.03 -2.95
C ARG A 232 3.51 10.62 -1.75
N ASN A 233 4.65 11.25 -2.00
CA ASN A 233 5.50 11.79 -0.94
C ASN A 233 4.88 13.03 -0.29
N THR A 234 4.15 13.84 -1.06
CA THR A 234 3.43 15.01 -0.53
C THR A 234 2.32 14.56 0.42
N LEU A 235 1.51 13.58 0.04
CA LEU A 235 0.49 13.01 0.93
C LEU A 235 1.11 12.45 2.22
N LEU A 236 2.18 11.66 2.10
CA LEU A 236 2.85 11.12 3.29
C LEU A 236 3.38 12.23 4.20
N ARG A 237 3.97 13.29 3.62
CA ARG A 237 4.48 14.43 4.39
C ARG A 237 3.36 15.16 5.13
N ILE A 238 2.19 15.36 4.51
CA ILE A 238 1.00 15.94 5.16
C ILE A 238 0.60 15.09 6.37
N ILE A 239 0.36 13.81 6.15
CA ILE A 239 -0.10 12.89 7.19
C ILE A 239 0.90 12.79 8.34
N ASN A 240 2.19 12.64 8.03
CA ASN A 240 3.24 12.52 9.06
C ASN A 240 3.41 13.82 9.85
N ARG A 241 3.37 14.98 9.17
CA ARG A 241 3.48 16.29 9.80
C ARG A 241 2.34 16.51 10.80
N ASP A 242 1.10 16.26 10.36
CA ASP A 242 -0.08 16.55 11.17
C ASP A 242 -0.24 15.54 12.31
N GLY A 243 0.08 14.25 12.05
CA GLY A 243 0.20 13.25 13.11
C GLY A 243 1.32 13.56 14.11
N GLY A 244 2.45 14.10 13.63
CA GLY A 244 3.56 14.53 14.51
C GLY A 244 3.19 15.69 15.42
N ARG A 245 2.44 16.67 14.92
CA ARG A 245 1.93 17.79 15.75
C ARG A 245 1.04 17.33 16.90
N GLN A 246 0.38 16.19 16.74
CA GLN A 246 -0.46 15.58 17.76
C GLN A 246 0.25 14.47 18.56
N GLY A 247 1.57 14.33 18.41
CA GLY A 247 2.35 13.29 19.12
C GLY A 247 2.11 11.87 18.65
N LEU A 248 1.43 11.67 17.51
CA LEU A 248 1.08 10.35 16.97
C LEU A 248 2.10 9.84 15.95
N HIS A 249 3.07 10.65 15.53
CA HIS A 249 4.12 10.28 14.58
C HIS A 249 5.49 10.63 15.12
N ASP A 250 6.33 9.63 15.27
CA ASP A 250 7.74 9.78 15.64
C ASP A 250 8.59 9.58 14.38
N PRO A 251 9.20 10.67 13.83
CA PRO A 251 10.02 10.59 12.63
C PRO A 251 11.28 9.76 12.83
N ASP A 252 11.80 9.67 14.05
CA ASP A 252 13.05 8.99 14.39
C ASP A 252 12.83 7.49 14.69
N SER A 253 11.57 7.07 14.80
CA SER A 253 11.22 5.67 15.03
C SER A 253 11.67 4.76 13.89
N ASP A 254 12.11 3.53 14.21
CA ASP A 254 12.37 2.51 13.20
C ASP A 254 11.12 2.25 12.36
N ILE A 255 11.31 1.98 11.06
CA ILE A 255 10.22 1.69 10.11
C ILE A 255 9.35 0.50 10.55
N ARG A 256 9.85 -0.35 11.43
CA ARG A 256 9.15 -1.50 12.01
C ARG A 256 8.28 -1.15 13.21
N GLN A 257 8.48 0.00 13.83
CA GLN A 257 7.68 0.50 14.94
C GLN A 257 6.39 1.14 14.42
N LEU A 258 5.46 0.29 13.96
CA LEU A 258 4.22 0.71 13.33
C LEU A 258 3.25 1.41 14.30
N ASP A 259 3.43 1.20 15.59
CA ASP A 259 2.74 1.87 16.70
C ASP A 259 3.14 3.35 16.85
N ARG A 260 4.34 3.73 16.38
CA ARG A 260 4.86 5.09 16.42
C ARG A 260 4.76 5.84 15.10
N ARG A 261 4.16 5.25 14.08
CA ARG A 261 4.11 5.83 12.72
C ARG A 261 2.69 6.13 12.28
N TYR A 262 2.37 7.41 12.14
CA TYR A 262 1.08 7.86 11.62
C TYR A 262 1.13 7.95 10.08
N THR A 263 0.39 7.10 9.40
CA THR A 263 0.40 6.96 7.93
C THR A 263 -1.02 6.77 7.40
N PRO A 264 -1.32 6.91 6.10
CA PRO A 264 -2.66 6.66 5.56
C PRO A 264 -3.28 5.30 5.96
N HIS A 265 -2.45 4.29 6.21
CA HIS A 265 -2.93 2.99 6.68
C HIS A 265 -3.49 3.01 8.12
N VAL A 266 -3.13 3.99 8.94
CA VAL A 266 -3.68 4.16 10.28
C VAL A 266 -5.17 4.45 10.20
N TYR A 267 -5.60 5.33 9.30
CA TYR A 267 -7.02 5.63 9.08
C TYR A 267 -7.82 4.40 8.66
N ARG A 268 -7.27 3.60 7.76
CA ARG A 268 -7.93 2.37 7.33
C ARG A 268 -8.04 1.33 8.46
N HIS A 269 -7.04 1.28 9.33
CA HIS A 269 -7.08 0.45 10.52
C HIS A 269 -8.15 0.96 11.50
N TRP A 270 -8.11 2.25 11.82
CA TRP A 270 -9.07 2.93 12.69
C TRP A 270 -10.51 2.74 12.16
N MET A 271 -10.80 3.09 10.92
CA MET A 271 -12.12 2.91 10.31
C MET A 271 -12.63 1.46 10.45
N THR A 272 -11.77 0.49 10.11
CA THR A 272 -12.15 -0.95 10.19
C THR A 272 -12.48 -1.37 11.61
N THR A 273 -11.66 -0.96 12.58
CA THR A 273 -11.85 -1.26 14.00
C THR A 273 -13.13 -0.60 14.52
N THR A 274 -13.29 0.67 14.25
CA THR A 274 -14.44 1.47 14.69
C THR A 274 -15.76 0.92 14.14
N LEU A 275 -15.84 0.64 12.84
CA LEU A 275 -17.04 0.06 12.23
C LEU A 275 -17.39 -1.31 12.86
N ARG A 276 -16.37 -2.14 13.12
CA ARG A 276 -16.58 -3.46 13.73
C ARG A 276 -17.06 -3.34 15.18
N GLU A 277 -16.45 -2.47 15.98
CA GLU A 277 -16.83 -2.23 17.37
C GLU A 277 -18.24 -1.61 17.49
N SER A 278 -18.63 -0.83 16.49
CA SER A 278 -19.98 -0.23 16.41
C SER A 278 -21.04 -1.17 15.78
N GLY A 279 -20.71 -2.45 15.53
CA GLY A 279 -21.66 -3.46 15.06
C GLY A 279 -21.96 -3.46 13.57
N CYS A 280 -21.17 -2.77 12.73
CA CYS A 280 -21.28 -2.89 11.29
C CYS A 280 -20.93 -4.32 10.84
N SER A 281 -21.69 -4.87 9.91
CA SER A 281 -21.44 -6.24 9.44
C SER A 281 -20.10 -6.36 8.74
N GLU A 282 -19.41 -7.49 8.95
CA GLU A 282 -18.10 -7.74 8.34
C GLU A 282 -18.18 -7.72 6.80
N ARG A 283 -19.34 -8.03 6.25
CA ARG A 283 -19.62 -7.98 4.82
C ARG A 283 -19.57 -6.54 4.29
N VAL A 284 -20.23 -5.58 4.98
CA VAL A 284 -20.18 -4.16 4.64
C VAL A 284 -18.76 -3.60 4.84
N ILE A 285 -18.08 -4.00 5.92
CA ILE A 285 -16.68 -3.60 6.17
C ILE A 285 -15.77 -4.06 5.03
N ARG A 286 -15.87 -5.31 4.58
CA ARG A 286 -15.09 -5.83 3.43
C ARG A 286 -15.38 -5.08 2.14
N TYR A 287 -16.67 -4.80 1.89
CA TYR A 287 -17.09 -3.99 0.76
C TYR A 287 -16.40 -2.63 0.77
N ILE A 288 -16.53 -1.86 1.86
CA ILE A 288 -15.90 -0.52 1.97
C ILE A 288 -14.38 -0.60 1.82
N ARG A 289 -13.74 -1.62 2.37
CA ARG A 289 -12.31 -1.85 2.23
C ARG A 289 -11.90 -2.24 0.81
N GLY A 290 -12.83 -2.76 -0.01
CA GLY A 290 -12.51 -3.32 -1.32
C GLY A 290 -11.49 -4.44 -1.22
N ASP A 291 -11.66 -5.31 -0.24
CA ASP A 291 -10.85 -6.51 -0.12
C ASP A 291 -11.41 -7.55 -1.10
N ALA A 292 -10.51 -8.28 -1.79
CA ALA A 292 -10.93 -9.32 -2.72
C ALA A 292 -11.81 -10.37 -2.02
N GLU A 293 -12.85 -10.79 -2.69
CA GLU A 293 -13.76 -11.82 -2.20
C GLU A 293 -13.01 -13.13 -1.99
N GLY A 294 -13.09 -13.68 -0.78
CA GLY A 294 -12.29 -14.84 -0.36
C GLY A 294 -12.85 -16.18 -0.82
N SER A 295 -14.11 -16.26 -1.26
CA SER A 295 -14.75 -17.50 -1.66
C SER A 295 -15.67 -17.32 -2.88
N SER A 296 -15.97 -18.42 -3.58
CA SER A 296 -16.91 -18.44 -4.71
C SER A 296 -18.34 -18.09 -4.26
N ALA A 297 -18.71 -18.34 -3.03
CA ALA A 297 -20.02 -18.00 -2.47
C ALA A 297 -20.23 -16.48 -2.32
N ASP A 298 -19.16 -15.73 -2.01
CA ASP A 298 -19.21 -14.27 -1.86
C ASP A 298 -19.54 -13.55 -3.19
N ARG A 299 -19.25 -14.18 -4.34
CA ARG A 299 -19.47 -13.59 -5.69
C ARG A 299 -20.94 -13.43 -6.10
N TYR A 300 -21.84 -14.17 -5.49
CA TYR A 300 -23.27 -14.15 -5.85
C TYR A 300 -24.10 -13.24 -4.97
N ASP A 301 -23.51 -12.65 -3.96
CA ASP A 301 -24.23 -11.87 -2.96
C ASP A 301 -23.97 -10.37 -3.14
N HIS A 302 -24.69 -9.77 -4.09
CA HIS A 302 -24.62 -8.34 -4.37
C HIS A 302 -25.18 -7.53 -3.19
N LEU A 303 -24.31 -6.86 -2.45
CA LEU A 303 -24.73 -5.89 -1.44
C LEU A 303 -25.47 -4.73 -2.10
N ARG A 304 -26.71 -4.49 -1.66
CA ARG A 304 -27.44 -3.30 -2.09
C ARG A 304 -26.80 -2.05 -1.48
N TRP A 305 -26.69 -1.01 -2.29
CA TRP A 305 -26.10 0.26 -1.87
C TRP A 305 -26.76 0.83 -0.60
N GLU A 306 -28.09 0.77 -0.52
CA GLU A 306 -28.86 1.26 0.62
C GLU A 306 -28.50 0.53 1.91
N THR A 307 -28.18 -0.75 1.84
CA THR A 307 -27.72 -1.53 2.99
C THR A 307 -26.33 -1.09 3.43
N VAL A 308 -25.42 -0.91 2.48
CA VAL A 308 -24.07 -0.42 2.77
C VAL A 308 -24.11 0.95 3.44
N GLN A 309 -24.87 1.88 2.86
CA GLN A 309 -25.01 3.24 3.37
C GLN A 309 -25.65 3.26 4.76
N ARG A 310 -26.72 2.54 4.96
CA ARG A 310 -27.44 2.47 6.25
C ARG A 310 -26.55 1.92 7.37
N GLU A 311 -25.90 0.78 7.14
CA GLU A 311 -25.03 0.16 8.17
C GLU A 311 -23.79 1.02 8.44
N TYR A 312 -23.21 1.61 7.41
CA TYR A 312 -22.09 2.53 7.56
C TYR A 312 -22.48 3.76 8.39
N LEU A 313 -23.57 4.44 8.05
CA LEU A 313 -24.00 5.66 8.76
C LEU A 313 -24.44 5.38 10.21
N ALA A 314 -24.94 4.18 10.50
CA ALA A 314 -25.28 3.77 11.85
C ALA A 314 -24.05 3.50 12.72
N ALA A 315 -22.94 3.08 12.11
CA ALA A 315 -21.73 2.63 12.81
C ALA A 315 -20.59 3.65 12.81
N MET A 316 -20.53 4.55 11.83
CA MET A 316 -19.46 5.54 11.71
C MET A 316 -19.69 6.69 12.69
N PRO A 317 -18.76 6.93 13.63
CA PRO A 317 -18.91 8.02 14.61
C PRO A 317 -18.75 9.37 13.94
N LEU A 318 -19.46 10.36 14.49
CA LEU A 318 -19.16 11.75 14.24
C LEU A 318 -17.91 12.13 15.04
N LEU A 319 -16.94 12.71 14.35
CA LEU A 319 -15.68 13.16 14.96
C LEU A 319 -15.82 14.56 15.55
N ILE A 320 -16.72 15.37 14.98
CA ILE A 320 -17.01 16.72 15.41
C ILE A 320 -18.46 16.76 15.86
N PRO A 321 -18.72 17.00 17.15
CA PRO A 321 -20.11 17.15 17.63
C PRO A 321 -20.83 18.21 16.78
N ARG A 322 -22.08 17.94 16.40
CA ARG A 322 -22.94 18.97 15.82
C ARG A 322 -23.10 20.09 16.85
N PRO A 323 -22.99 21.36 16.42
CA PRO A 323 -23.24 22.50 17.30
C PRO A 323 -24.66 22.46 17.87
#